data_a57d02fb57e1bd964ce0331d9f6a46d5
#
_entry.id   a57d02fb57e1bd964ce0331d9f6a46d5
#
_cell.length_a   1.000
_cell.length_b   1.000
_cell.length_c   1.000
_cell.angle_alpha   90.00
_cell.angle_beta   90.00
_cell.angle_gamma   90.00
#
_symmetry.space_group_name_H-M   'P 1'
#
loop_
_entity.id
_entity.type
_entity.pdbx_description
1 polymer ?
#
loop_
_entity_poly.entity_id
_entity_poly.type
_entity_poly.pdbx_seq_one_letter_code
_entity_poly.pdbx_strand_id
1 'polypeptide(L)'
;MEATRLCPYCLQPLPGAAQSCPHCGKSFAGRNPGGTLPVGTVLAGRYTVGEMLSIDGEGILYRGAENLGRFRVTIKEYLPITLTAERTAESTLRPKTGSEVLFKTTRMDFADLYRSIQRITPANGLEAVLDVVEANNSVYAILENLGGTPLDQWLENHPGTIRPDDACTMLQPVFEGVAAMHKIGLVHRGICPENIRVMENDRCRLAGYATVGLRTAGSGLHEQLYEGYSAPEQYSTAEFEGRYTDEYSLAAVFYRMVCGQAPVPAAQRIVADSNPRAKSVNGSLPLYVSQVLQLGLRLRPMERIQTVPQLYQALSSKEYTAELTRTMKPETPVRTAQPEPERKEHLLSLKALLAGIVILLSILILLTLWSVLSQHIHQPAASAAESEPASSEVMVPQNLVPNFIGMDYTQVQNNREYTSMYLFYVTEEYSDTAPAGQIIQQEPSADTVLKAGETIQLVVSKGPQMAEMPNIIGFTQDSAVKELEARGLVASCFMVVNDGSYASGCVVRTSEEPGTKVEVGTVITVYIAADPSVQILSLIHI
;
A
#
# COMPACT_ATOMS: atom_id res chain seq x y z
N MET A 1 -23.50 -40.38 3.24
CA MET A 1 -24.67 -39.54 2.92
C MET A 1 -24.19 -38.52 1.89
N GLU A 2 -24.74 -38.60 0.66
CA GLU A 2 -24.45 -37.55 -0.33
C GLU A 2 -24.88 -36.19 0.24
N ALA A 3 -24.00 -35.19 0.18
CA ALA A 3 -24.32 -33.87 0.64
C ALA A 3 -25.49 -33.31 -0.17
N THR A 4 -26.61 -33.06 0.49
CA THR A 4 -27.81 -32.53 -0.14
C THR A 4 -27.54 -31.13 -0.64
N ARG A 5 -27.45 -30.92 -1.96
CA ARG A 5 -27.29 -29.61 -2.59
C ARG A 5 -28.53 -28.74 -2.33
N LEU A 6 -28.36 -27.51 -1.86
CA LEU A 6 -29.47 -26.58 -1.68
C LEU A 6 -29.56 -25.56 -2.82
N CYS A 7 -30.77 -25.09 -3.06
CA CYS A 7 -31.02 -23.99 -3.98
C CYS A 7 -30.45 -22.69 -3.36
N PRO A 8 -29.53 -21.98 -4.04
CA PRO A 8 -28.95 -20.74 -3.49
C PRO A 8 -29.94 -19.57 -3.41
N TYR A 9 -31.15 -19.76 -3.96
CA TYR A 9 -32.21 -18.73 -3.94
C TYR A 9 -33.25 -18.96 -2.84
N CYS A 10 -33.73 -20.19 -2.66
CA CYS A 10 -34.80 -20.49 -1.71
C CYS A 10 -34.42 -21.46 -0.60
N LEU A 11 -33.20 -21.98 -0.59
CA LEU A 11 -32.64 -22.92 0.39
C LEU A 11 -33.36 -24.29 0.46
N GLN A 12 -34.19 -24.62 -0.53
CA GLN A 12 -34.83 -25.94 -0.59
C GLN A 12 -33.88 -26.96 -1.22
N PRO A 13 -33.95 -28.24 -0.82
CA PRO A 13 -33.14 -29.29 -1.38
C PRO A 13 -33.31 -29.42 -2.90
N LEU A 14 -32.20 -29.65 -3.59
CA LEU A 14 -32.17 -29.84 -5.04
C LEU A 14 -31.89 -31.31 -5.35
N PRO A 15 -32.64 -31.92 -6.28
CA PRO A 15 -32.28 -33.23 -6.82
C PRO A 15 -30.97 -33.11 -7.63
N GLY A 16 -30.12 -34.14 -7.60
CA GLY A 16 -28.80 -34.26 -8.20
C GLY A 16 -28.43 -33.24 -9.30
N ALA A 17 -28.68 -33.54 -10.56
CA ALA A 17 -28.31 -32.71 -11.71
C ALA A 17 -29.39 -31.70 -12.15
N ALA A 18 -30.23 -31.20 -11.22
CA ALA A 18 -31.30 -30.26 -11.57
C ALA A 18 -30.76 -29.00 -12.26
N GLN A 19 -31.29 -28.67 -13.43
CA GLN A 19 -31.00 -27.45 -14.20
C GLN A 19 -31.88 -26.26 -13.77
N SER A 20 -32.92 -26.50 -12.96
CA SER A 20 -33.78 -25.49 -12.34
C SER A 20 -34.28 -25.97 -11.00
N CYS A 21 -34.61 -25.01 -10.12
CA CYS A 21 -35.18 -25.36 -8.82
C CYS A 21 -36.67 -25.71 -8.94
N PRO A 22 -37.10 -26.91 -8.51
CA PRO A 22 -38.52 -27.30 -8.57
C PRO A 22 -39.39 -26.48 -7.61
N HIS A 23 -38.81 -25.83 -6.57
CA HIS A 23 -39.56 -25.09 -5.58
C HIS A 23 -39.77 -23.61 -5.92
N CYS A 24 -38.71 -22.93 -6.45
CA CYS A 24 -38.79 -21.50 -6.78
C CYS A 24 -38.74 -21.19 -8.29
N GLY A 25 -38.64 -22.21 -9.13
CA GLY A 25 -38.64 -22.09 -10.59
C GLY A 25 -37.35 -21.45 -11.20
N LYS A 26 -36.39 -21.05 -10.37
CA LYS A 26 -35.14 -20.41 -10.87
C LYS A 26 -34.31 -21.39 -11.70
N SER A 27 -34.02 -21.02 -12.96
CA SER A 27 -33.09 -21.77 -13.82
C SER A 27 -31.64 -21.52 -13.39
N PHE A 28 -30.79 -22.53 -13.54
CA PHE A 28 -29.34 -22.42 -13.26
C PHE A 28 -28.51 -22.30 -14.55
N ALA A 29 -29.11 -22.64 -15.70
CA ALA A 29 -28.40 -22.58 -16.98
C ALA A 29 -28.15 -21.15 -17.45
N GLY A 30 -26.91 -20.89 -17.88
CA GLY A 30 -26.49 -19.64 -18.54
C GLY A 30 -26.58 -18.37 -17.72
N ARG A 31 -26.69 -18.45 -16.37
CA ARG A 31 -26.79 -17.26 -15.51
C ARG A 31 -25.45 -16.61 -15.19
N ASN A 32 -24.40 -17.40 -15.09
CA ASN A 32 -23.06 -16.86 -14.85
C ASN A 32 -22.28 -16.78 -16.17
N PRO A 33 -21.51 -15.72 -16.43
CA PRO A 33 -20.69 -15.56 -17.63
C PRO A 33 -19.67 -16.69 -17.79
N GLY A 34 -19.18 -16.90 -19.02
CA GLY A 34 -18.06 -17.81 -19.29
C GLY A 34 -16.83 -17.45 -18.46
N GLY A 35 -16.06 -18.45 -18.03
CA GLY A 35 -14.89 -18.25 -17.16
C GLY A 35 -15.19 -18.13 -15.67
N THR A 36 -16.46 -18.02 -15.27
CA THR A 36 -16.90 -18.02 -13.87
C THR A 36 -17.42 -19.39 -13.44
N LEU A 37 -17.70 -19.61 -12.15
CA LEU A 37 -18.31 -20.86 -11.71
C LEU A 37 -19.78 -20.95 -12.15
N PRO A 38 -20.22 -22.09 -12.70
CA PRO A 38 -21.62 -22.34 -13.01
C PRO A 38 -22.49 -22.32 -11.74
N VAL A 39 -23.73 -21.84 -11.88
CA VAL A 39 -24.73 -21.93 -10.80
C VAL A 39 -24.98 -23.40 -10.44
N GLY A 40 -24.96 -23.70 -9.15
CA GLY A 40 -25.12 -25.06 -8.65
C GLY A 40 -23.83 -25.83 -8.45
N THR A 41 -22.65 -25.24 -8.77
CA THR A 41 -21.34 -25.79 -8.38
C THR A 41 -21.28 -25.94 -6.86
N VAL A 42 -20.77 -27.08 -6.38
CA VAL A 42 -20.59 -27.32 -4.94
C VAL A 42 -19.12 -27.24 -4.58
N LEU A 43 -18.78 -26.33 -3.67
CA LEU A 43 -17.44 -26.14 -3.13
C LEU A 43 -17.30 -26.91 -1.82
N ALA A 44 -16.19 -27.66 -1.66
CA ALA A 44 -15.86 -28.46 -0.49
C ALA A 44 -17.00 -29.38 0.01
N GLY A 45 -17.89 -29.82 -0.88
CA GLY A 45 -19.06 -30.61 -0.51
C GLY A 45 -20.11 -29.89 0.35
N ARG A 46 -19.90 -28.59 0.63
CA ARG A 46 -20.66 -27.85 1.66
C ARG A 46 -21.35 -26.59 1.14
N TYR A 47 -20.80 -25.90 0.17
CA TYR A 47 -21.32 -24.60 -0.29
C TYR A 47 -21.80 -24.69 -1.73
N THR A 48 -23.07 -24.35 -1.99
CA THR A 48 -23.62 -24.27 -3.34
C THR A 48 -23.48 -22.86 -3.89
N VAL A 49 -22.79 -22.71 -5.02
CA VAL A 49 -22.61 -21.45 -5.74
C VAL A 49 -23.91 -21.06 -6.45
N GLY A 50 -24.31 -19.82 -6.33
CA GLY A 50 -25.46 -19.21 -7.01
C GLY A 50 -25.06 -18.28 -8.15
N GLU A 51 -25.89 -17.27 -8.42
CA GLU A 51 -25.61 -16.25 -9.41
C GLU A 51 -24.46 -15.32 -8.99
N MET A 52 -23.72 -14.82 -9.97
CA MET A 52 -22.75 -13.75 -9.81
C MET A 52 -23.48 -12.48 -9.38
N LEU A 53 -22.97 -11.83 -8.33
CA LEU A 53 -23.48 -10.57 -7.80
C LEU A 53 -22.68 -9.39 -8.32
N SER A 54 -21.35 -9.51 -8.31
CA SER A 54 -20.44 -8.48 -8.79
C SER A 54 -19.09 -9.09 -9.15
N ILE A 55 -18.27 -8.29 -9.83
CA ILE A 55 -16.89 -8.59 -10.18
C ILE A 55 -16.04 -7.36 -9.87
N ASP A 56 -14.83 -7.57 -9.35
CA ASP A 56 -13.81 -6.55 -9.18
C ASP A 56 -12.46 -7.01 -9.72
N GLY A 57 -11.39 -6.24 -9.50
CA GLY A 57 -10.07 -6.53 -10.05
C GLY A 57 -9.39 -7.76 -9.43
N GLU A 58 -9.83 -8.24 -8.27
CA GLU A 58 -9.26 -9.43 -7.62
C GLU A 58 -10.16 -10.65 -7.69
N GLY A 59 -11.47 -10.48 -8.02
CA GLY A 59 -12.33 -11.63 -8.02
C GLY A 59 -13.81 -11.38 -8.28
N ILE A 60 -14.60 -12.38 -7.94
CA ILE A 60 -16.02 -12.45 -8.20
C ILE A 60 -16.78 -12.73 -6.91
N LEU A 61 -17.88 -12.02 -6.73
CA LEU A 61 -18.82 -12.24 -5.65
C LEU A 61 -20.03 -13.01 -6.16
N TYR A 62 -20.34 -14.14 -5.51
CA TYR A 62 -21.52 -14.95 -5.82
C TYR A 62 -22.47 -14.99 -4.64
N ARG A 63 -23.76 -15.12 -4.95
CA ARG A 63 -24.73 -15.64 -4.01
C ARG A 63 -24.40 -17.11 -3.72
N GLY A 64 -24.64 -17.58 -2.49
CA GLY A 64 -24.41 -18.97 -2.14
C GLY A 64 -25.37 -19.49 -1.09
N ALA A 65 -25.32 -20.81 -0.89
CA ALA A 65 -26.02 -21.49 0.19
C ALA A 65 -25.06 -22.43 0.93
N GLU A 66 -25.09 -22.40 2.25
CA GLU A 66 -24.46 -23.40 3.11
C GLU A 66 -25.43 -24.59 3.26
N ASN A 67 -24.98 -25.80 2.85
CA ASN A 67 -25.85 -26.94 2.65
C ASN A 67 -26.24 -27.66 3.96
N LEU A 68 -25.41 -27.62 4.98
CA LEU A 68 -25.64 -28.31 6.27
C LEU A 68 -26.54 -27.48 7.19
N GLY A 69 -26.20 -26.23 7.43
CA GLY A 69 -26.94 -25.30 8.29
C GLY A 69 -28.14 -24.65 7.62
N ARG A 70 -28.27 -24.80 6.28
CA ARG A 70 -29.38 -24.29 5.47
C ARG A 70 -29.58 -22.78 5.55
N PHE A 71 -28.50 -22.03 5.38
CA PHE A 71 -28.57 -20.57 5.36
C PHE A 71 -27.86 -19.99 4.13
N ARG A 72 -28.18 -18.73 3.82
CA ARG A 72 -27.56 -17.99 2.72
C ARG A 72 -26.17 -17.53 3.11
N VAL A 73 -25.25 -17.59 2.16
CA VAL A 73 -23.89 -17.05 2.25
C VAL A 73 -23.61 -16.21 1.03
N THR A 74 -22.58 -15.38 1.13
CA THR A 74 -21.94 -14.75 -0.01
C THR A 74 -20.59 -15.43 -0.21
N ILE A 75 -20.18 -15.69 -1.45
CA ILE A 75 -18.94 -16.38 -1.77
C ILE A 75 -18.09 -15.46 -2.61
N LYS A 76 -16.95 -15.01 -2.09
CA LYS A 76 -15.97 -14.24 -2.87
C LYS A 76 -14.87 -15.18 -3.36
N GLU A 77 -14.77 -15.34 -4.69
CA GLU A 77 -13.76 -16.13 -5.36
C GLU A 77 -12.58 -15.25 -5.75
N TYR A 78 -11.35 -15.65 -5.45
CA TYR A 78 -10.17 -15.05 -6.04
C TYR A 78 -10.10 -15.41 -7.54
N LEU A 79 -10.27 -14.43 -8.42
CA LEU A 79 -10.20 -14.56 -9.89
C LEU A 79 -9.77 -13.22 -10.51
N PRO A 80 -8.50 -12.82 -10.41
CA PRO A 80 -8.02 -11.58 -11.03
C PRO A 80 -7.96 -11.72 -12.55
N ILE A 81 -8.80 -10.99 -13.26
CA ILE A 81 -8.93 -11.06 -14.74
C ILE A 81 -7.62 -10.67 -15.42
N THR A 82 -6.88 -9.74 -14.84
CA THR A 82 -5.57 -9.29 -15.35
C THR A 82 -4.55 -10.42 -15.37
N LEU A 83 -4.60 -11.35 -14.42
CA LEU A 83 -3.63 -12.42 -14.22
C LEU A 83 -4.12 -13.80 -14.70
N THR A 84 -5.43 -13.97 -14.92
CA THR A 84 -6.05 -15.27 -15.29
C THR A 84 -6.21 -15.38 -16.79
N ALA A 85 -5.72 -16.48 -17.37
CA ALA A 85 -5.90 -16.79 -18.79
C ALA A 85 -7.26 -17.42 -19.05
N GLU A 86 -7.59 -18.48 -18.31
CA GLU A 86 -8.81 -19.25 -18.49
C GLU A 86 -9.20 -20.06 -17.24
N ARG A 87 -10.44 -20.54 -17.22
CA ARG A 87 -10.90 -21.61 -16.34
C ARG A 87 -11.05 -22.90 -17.16
N THR A 88 -10.42 -23.99 -16.72
CA THR A 88 -10.52 -25.29 -17.39
C THR A 88 -11.91 -25.91 -17.23
N ALA A 89 -12.19 -26.97 -17.98
CA ALA A 89 -13.44 -27.75 -17.85
C ALA A 89 -13.64 -28.33 -16.44
N GLU A 90 -12.53 -28.64 -15.73
CA GLU A 90 -12.52 -29.08 -14.33
C GLU A 90 -12.62 -27.94 -13.32
N SER A 91 -12.98 -26.74 -13.77
CA SER A 91 -13.12 -25.51 -12.98
C SER A 91 -11.80 -24.92 -12.42
N THR A 92 -10.63 -25.43 -12.80
CA THR A 92 -9.33 -24.95 -12.33
C THR A 92 -8.90 -23.68 -13.06
N LEU A 93 -8.42 -22.68 -12.33
CA LEU A 93 -7.88 -21.46 -12.91
C LEU A 93 -6.46 -21.67 -13.43
N ARG A 94 -6.19 -21.16 -14.62
CA ARG A 94 -4.85 -21.09 -15.21
C ARG A 94 -4.39 -19.64 -15.27
N PRO A 95 -3.25 -19.30 -14.68
CA PRO A 95 -2.67 -17.96 -14.82
C PRO A 95 -2.21 -17.71 -16.27
N LYS A 96 -2.09 -16.45 -16.66
CA LYS A 96 -1.46 -16.04 -17.90
C LYS A 96 0.03 -16.38 -17.85
N THR A 97 0.61 -16.73 -19.00
CA THR A 97 2.04 -16.96 -19.14
C THR A 97 2.82 -15.71 -18.70
N GLY A 98 3.78 -15.91 -17.79
CA GLY A 98 4.57 -14.84 -17.19
C GLY A 98 3.94 -14.16 -15.96
N SER A 99 2.68 -14.53 -15.62
CA SER A 99 1.99 -13.98 -14.44
C SER A 99 1.87 -15.00 -13.29
N GLU A 100 2.49 -16.17 -13.40
CA GLU A 100 2.29 -17.29 -12.47
C GLU A 100 2.69 -16.95 -11.04
N VAL A 101 3.83 -16.23 -10.89
CA VAL A 101 4.35 -15.83 -9.58
C VAL A 101 3.41 -14.82 -8.94
N LEU A 102 3.05 -13.74 -9.66
CA LEU A 102 2.14 -12.71 -9.15
C LEU A 102 0.76 -13.29 -8.82
N PHE A 103 0.20 -14.16 -9.71
CA PHE A 103 -1.05 -14.87 -9.44
C PHE A 103 -0.99 -15.70 -8.15
N LYS A 104 0.12 -16.42 -7.93
CA LYS A 104 0.30 -17.22 -6.71
C LYS A 104 0.42 -16.33 -5.46
N THR A 105 1.21 -15.27 -5.53
CA THR A 105 1.42 -14.36 -4.40
C THR A 105 0.12 -13.67 -4.01
N THR A 106 -0.58 -13.03 -4.96
CA THR A 106 -1.84 -12.33 -4.67
C THR A 106 -2.96 -13.28 -4.24
N ARG A 107 -2.94 -14.56 -4.71
CA ARG A 107 -3.83 -15.61 -4.18
C ARG A 107 -3.54 -15.94 -2.72
N MET A 108 -2.27 -15.99 -2.32
CA MET A 108 -1.89 -16.21 -0.93
C MET A 108 -2.30 -15.01 -0.07
N ASP A 109 -2.05 -13.79 -0.53
CA ASP A 109 -2.46 -12.57 0.17
C ASP A 109 -3.98 -12.53 0.41
N PHE A 110 -4.76 -12.95 -0.61
CA PHE A 110 -6.21 -13.09 -0.49
C PHE A 110 -6.60 -14.10 0.59
N ALA A 111 -6.01 -15.29 0.58
CA ALA A 111 -6.28 -16.33 1.57
C ALA A 111 -5.94 -15.85 3.00
N ASP A 112 -4.80 -15.23 3.17
CA ASP A 112 -4.30 -14.77 4.47
C ASP A 112 -5.12 -13.60 5.01
N LEU A 113 -5.57 -12.68 4.15
CA LEU A 113 -6.50 -11.62 4.51
C LEU A 113 -7.78 -12.20 5.13
N TYR A 114 -8.48 -13.06 4.39
CA TYR A 114 -9.77 -13.59 4.83
C TYR A 114 -9.64 -14.51 6.05
N ARG A 115 -8.58 -15.31 6.16
CA ARG A 115 -8.27 -16.11 7.37
C ARG A 115 -8.01 -15.22 8.59
N SER A 116 -7.33 -14.09 8.38
CA SER A 116 -7.05 -13.15 9.46
C SER A 116 -8.32 -12.46 9.95
N ILE A 117 -9.20 -12.05 9.02
CA ILE A 117 -10.52 -11.49 9.37
C ILE A 117 -11.39 -12.53 10.07
N GLN A 118 -11.38 -13.78 9.62
CA GLN A 118 -12.12 -14.87 10.27
C GLN A 118 -11.81 -15.00 11.77
N ARG A 119 -10.57 -14.74 12.18
CA ARG A 119 -10.14 -14.83 13.59
C ARG A 119 -10.73 -13.74 14.49
N ILE A 120 -11.10 -12.60 13.93
CA ILE A 120 -11.66 -11.47 14.69
C ILE A 120 -13.17 -11.39 14.61
N THR A 121 -13.81 -12.22 13.79
CA THR A 121 -15.26 -12.27 13.71
C THR A 121 -15.81 -13.31 14.72
N PRO A 122 -16.94 -13.03 15.39
CA PRO A 122 -17.89 -11.98 15.04
C PRO A 122 -17.63 -10.65 15.77
N ALA A 123 -16.82 -9.76 15.21
CA ALA A 123 -16.82 -8.38 15.69
C ALA A 123 -18.12 -7.68 15.24
N ASN A 124 -18.83 -7.09 16.17
CA ASN A 124 -20.03 -6.30 15.86
C ASN A 124 -19.68 -5.19 14.92
N GLY A 125 -20.00 -5.03 13.77
CA GLY A 125 -19.66 -3.95 12.85
C GLY A 125 -18.88 -4.39 11.63
N LEU A 126 -18.42 -5.65 11.58
CA LEU A 126 -17.78 -6.23 10.40
C LEU A 126 -18.65 -7.34 9.79
N GLU A 127 -18.61 -7.51 8.47
CA GLU A 127 -19.13 -8.69 7.79
C GLU A 127 -18.34 -9.93 8.23
N ALA A 128 -19.01 -11.00 8.65
CA ALA A 128 -18.32 -12.18 9.15
C ALA A 128 -17.75 -13.04 8.00
N VAL A 129 -16.50 -13.48 8.14
CA VAL A 129 -15.89 -14.53 7.33
C VAL A 129 -16.17 -15.86 8.01
N LEU A 130 -17.01 -16.69 7.39
CA LEU A 130 -17.47 -17.96 7.95
C LEU A 130 -16.50 -19.11 7.68
N ASP A 131 -15.88 -19.10 6.49
CA ASP A 131 -14.94 -20.13 6.07
C ASP A 131 -14.01 -19.61 4.95
N VAL A 132 -12.87 -20.27 4.75
CA VAL A 132 -11.96 -20.03 3.62
C VAL A 132 -11.60 -21.36 2.98
N VAL A 133 -12.05 -21.58 1.76
CA VAL A 133 -11.91 -22.83 1.01
C VAL A 133 -10.87 -22.64 -0.10
N GLU A 134 -9.88 -23.52 -0.14
CA GLU A 134 -8.93 -23.59 -1.26
C GLU A 134 -9.31 -24.73 -2.20
N ALA A 135 -9.60 -24.40 -3.44
CA ALA A 135 -9.93 -25.36 -4.50
C ALA A 135 -9.69 -24.74 -5.88
N ASN A 136 -9.61 -25.54 -6.93
CA ASN A 136 -9.61 -25.09 -8.33
C ASN A 136 -8.48 -24.10 -8.67
N ASN A 137 -7.33 -24.20 -8.01
CA ASN A 137 -6.24 -23.21 -8.07
C ASN A 137 -6.71 -21.79 -7.73
N SER A 138 -7.75 -21.67 -6.90
CA SER A 138 -8.34 -20.43 -6.39
C SER A 138 -8.56 -20.53 -4.88
N VAL A 139 -9.06 -19.44 -4.30
CA VAL A 139 -9.48 -19.33 -2.90
C VAL A 139 -10.89 -18.74 -2.88
N TYR A 140 -11.73 -19.30 -2.04
CA TYR A 140 -13.12 -18.88 -1.84
C TYR A 140 -13.31 -18.45 -0.40
N ALA A 141 -13.55 -17.16 -0.17
CA ALA A 141 -13.98 -16.65 1.12
C ALA A 141 -15.51 -16.80 1.22
N ILE A 142 -15.95 -17.53 2.24
CA ILE A 142 -17.37 -17.71 2.54
C ILE A 142 -17.76 -16.67 3.58
N LEU A 143 -18.58 -15.73 3.16
CA LEU A 143 -19.01 -14.58 3.95
C LEU A 143 -20.46 -14.78 4.42
N GLU A 144 -20.81 -14.17 5.53
CA GLU A 144 -22.23 -14.08 5.89
C GLU A 144 -23.00 -13.33 4.80
N ASN A 145 -24.25 -13.67 4.59
CA ASN A 145 -25.11 -12.89 3.72
C ASN A 145 -25.58 -11.65 4.49
N LEU A 146 -24.74 -10.60 4.49
CA LEU A 146 -25.03 -9.35 5.18
C LEU A 146 -26.25 -8.68 4.52
N GLY A 147 -27.31 -8.52 5.28
CA GLY A 147 -28.52 -7.79 4.86
C GLY A 147 -28.32 -6.27 4.87
N GLY A 148 -29.41 -5.56 5.03
CA GLY A 148 -29.41 -4.09 5.13
C GLY A 148 -29.29 -3.39 3.77
N THR A 149 -29.31 -2.06 3.81
CA THR A 149 -29.22 -1.18 2.64
C THR A 149 -27.82 -0.57 2.57
N PRO A 150 -27.13 -0.53 1.42
CA PRO A 150 -25.88 0.22 1.28
C PRO A 150 -26.06 1.67 1.72
N LEU A 151 -25.09 2.24 2.42
CA LEU A 151 -25.19 3.57 3.00
C LEU A 151 -25.34 4.66 1.93
N ASP A 152 -24.75 4.50 0.76
CA ASP A 152 -24.95 5.40 -0.39
C ASP A 152 -26.45 5.45 -0.79
N GLN A 153 -27.07 4.29 -1.01
CA GLN A 153 -28.50 4.17 -1.33
C GLN A 153 -29.39 4.65 -0.16
N TRP A 154 -28.98 4.35 1.07
CA TRP A 154 -29.72 4.83 2.25
C TRP A 154 -29.71 6.35 2.32
N LEU A 155 -28.55 6.98 2.04
CA LEU A 155 -28.40 8.45 2.01
C LEU A 155 -29.19 9.08 0.84
N GLU A 156 -29.31 8.43 -0.30
CA GLU A 156 -30.14 8.87 -1.42
C GLU A 156 -31.63 8.85 -1.05
N ASN A 157 -32.06 7.82 -0.32
CA ASN A 157 -33.44 7.69 0.16
C ASN A 157 -33.77 8.61 1.35
N HIS A 158 -32.73 9.15 2.03
CA HIS A 158 -32.84 10.06 3.16
C HIS A 158 -32.07 11.35 2.86
N PRO A 159 -32.55 12.18 1.91
CA PRO A 159 -31.83 13.39 1.48
C PRO A 159 -31.67 14.38 2.61
N GLY A 160 -30.50 15.02 2.66
CA GLY A 160 -30.17 16.04 3.65
C GLY A 160 -28.91 15.71 4.42
N THR A 161 -28.78 16.27 5.61
CA THR A 161 -27.65 16.09 6.51
C THR A 161 -28.07 15.36 7.77
N ILE A 162 -27.22 14.45 8.24
CA ILE A 162 -27.43 13.69 9.47
C ILE A 162 -26.80 14.47 10.63
N ARG A 163 -27.45 14.50 11.78
CA ARG A 163 -26.86 15.11 12.98
C ARG A 163 -25.62 14.34 13.41
N PRO A 164 -24.55 15.02 13.90
CA PRO A 164 -23.31 14.35 14.30
C PRO A 164 -23.51 13.19 15.29
N ASP A 165 -24.38 13.37 16.29
CA ASP A 165 -24.64 12.34 17.31
C ASP A 165 -25.31 11.09 16.69
N ASP A 166 -26.23 11.29 15.74
CA ASP A 166 -26.87 10.18 15.03
C ASP A 166 -25.86 9.47 14.14
N ALA A 167 -25.01 10.21 13.41
CA ALA A 167 -23.95 9.64 12.60
C ALA A 167 -22.92 8.86 13.44
N CYS A 168 -22.52 9.36 14.61
CA CYS A 168 -21.70 8.63 15.57
C CYS A 168 -22.38 7.34 16.00
N THR A 169 -23.67 7.39 16.34
CA THR A 169 -24.43 6.21 16.77
C THR A 169 -24.54 5.16 15.67
N MET A 170 -24.84 5.56 14.43
CA MET A 170 -24.93 4.67 13.28
C MET A 170 -23.59 3.98 12.99
N LEU A 171 -22.49 4.75 12.96
CA LEU A 171 -21.16 4.27 12.57
C LEU A 171 -20.37 3.63 13.73
N GLN A 172 -20.79 3.73 14.99
CA GLN A 172 -20.06 3.16 16.14
C GLN A 172 -19.58 1.73 15.90
N PRO A 173 -20.42 0.77 15.41
CA PRO A 173 -19.96 -0.58 15.19
C PRO A 173 -18.86 -0.67 14.13
N VAL A 174 -18.93 0.19 13.09
CA VAL A 174 -17.89 0.25 12.05
C VAL A 174 -16.55 0.72 12.63
N PHE A 175 -16.56 1.77 13.47
CA PHE A 175 -15.35 2.22 14.18
C PHE A 175 -14.76 1.12 15.07
N GLU A 176 -15.60 0.41 15.80
CA GLU A 176 -15.17 -0.72 16.67
C GLU A 176 -14.58 -1.87 15.83
N GLY A 177 -15.22 -2.21 14.70
CA GLY A 177 -14.75 -3.25 13.79
C GLY A 177 -13.41 -2.91 13.15
N VAL A 178 -13.25 -1.69 12.63
CA VAL A 178 -11.98 -1.24 12.04
C VAL A 178 -10.87 -1.18 13.10
N ALA A 179 -11.18 -0.74 14.33
CA ALA A 179 -10.23 -0.77 15.42
C ALA A 179 -9.80 -2.21 15.79
N ALA A 180 -10.69 -3.20 15.66
CA ALA A 180 -10.35 -4.61 15.84
C ALA A 180 -9.43 -5.13 14.73
N MET A 181 -9.66 -4.75 13.46
CA MET A 181 -8.74 -5.05 12.35
C MET A 181 -7.35 -4.45 12.60
N HIS A 182 -7.29 -3.19 13.01
CA HIS A 182 -6.02 -2.51 13.29
C HIS A 182 -5.22 -3.15 14.44
N LYS A 183 -5.87 -3.76 15.43
CA LYS A 183 -5.19 -4.49 16.53
C LYS A 183 -4.40 -5.70 16.04
N ILE A 184 -4.84 -6.34 14.96
CA ILE A 184 -4.15 -7.48 14.35
C ILE A 184 -3.30 -7.10 13.14
N GLY A 185 -3.08 -5.79 12.92
CA GLY A 185 -2.24 -5.28 11.83
C GLY A 185 -2.91 -5.18 10.46
N LEU A 186 -4.22 -5.43 10.36
CA LEU A 186 -4.95 -5.28 9.11
C LEU A 186 -5.46 -3.85 8.91
N VAL A 187 -5.44 -3.39 7.67
CA VAL A 187 -6.02 -2.14 7.20
C VAL A 187 -7.07 -2.46 6.15
N HIS A 188 -8.25 -1.85 6.23
CA HIS A 188 -9.38 -2.18 5.35
C HIS A 188 -9.25 -1.58 3.94
N ARG A 189 -8.79 -0.35 3.83
CA ARG A 189 -8.50 0.39 2.56
C ARG A 189 -9.68 0.67 1.64
N GLY A 190 -10.85 0.16 1.94
CA GLY A 190 -12.06 0.29 1.11
C GLY A 190 -13.27 0.82 1.88
N ILE A 191 -13.07 1.67 2.87
CA ILE A 191 -14.17 2.24 3.64
C ILE A 191 -14.83 3.36 2.83
N CYS A 192 -16.05 3.09 2.38
CA CYS A 192 -16.89 4.02 1.61
C CYS A 192 -18.37 3.69 1.85
N PRO A 193 -19.31 4.55 1.47
CA PRO A 193 -20.74 4.30 1.67
C PRO A 193 -21.25 3.03 0.99
N GLU A 194 -20.69 2.63 -0.15
CA GLU A 194 -21.09 1.41 -0.88
C GLU A 194 -20.77 0.14 -0.11
N ASN A 195 -19.67 0.13 0.67
CA ASN A 195 -19.21 -1.01 1.47
C ASN A 195 -19.77 -1.00 2.91
N ILE A 196 -20.52 0.03 3.29
CA ILE A 196 -21.20 0.12 4.58
C ILE A 196 -22.67 -0.23 4.40
N ARG A 197 -23.20 -1.12 5.26
CA ARG A 197 -24.60 -1.54 5.25
C ARG A 197 -25.32 -0.98 6.46
N VAL A 198 -26.42 -0.23 6.23
CA VAL A 198 -27.33 0.22 7.28
C VAL A 198 -28.33 -0.90 7.56
N MET A 199 -28.33 -1.39 8.78
CA MET A 199 -29.20 -2.48 9.24
C MET A 199 -30.56 -1.95 9.70
N GLU A 200 -31.55 -2.84 9.93
CA GLU A 200 -32.91 -2.48 10.37
C GLU A 200 -32.97 -1.65 11.66
N ASN A 201 -31.93 -1.74 12.49
CA ASN A 201 -31.80 -0.95 13.74
C ASN A 201 -31.01 0.34 13.57
N ASP A 202 -30.85 0.84 12.36
CA ASP A 202 -30.05 2.01 11.96
C ASP A 202 -28.55 1.94 12.36
N ARG A 203 -28.05 0.74 12.72
CA ARG A 203 -26.62 0.52 12.97
C ARG A 203 -25.92 0.10 11.69
N CYS A 204 -24.70 0.54 11.49
CA CYS A 204 -23.93 0.23 10.30
C CYS A 204 -23.01 -0.98 10.50
N ARG A 205 -22.78 -1.73 9.40
CA ARG A 205 -21.78 -2.81 9.33
C ARG A 205 -20.94 -2.62 8.07
N LEU A 206 -19.66 -2.96 8.18
CA LEU A 206 -18.67 -2.80 7.13
C LEU A 206 -18.41 -4.13 6.44
N ALA A 207 -18.46 -4.12 5.11
CA ALA A 207 -18.14 -5.20 4.20
C ALA A 207 -17.07 -4.74 3.18
N GLY A 208 -16.81 -5.54 2.15
CA GLY A 208 -15.99 -5.12 1.02
C GLY A 208 -14.49 -5.25 1.28
N TYR A 209 -14.08 -6.30 2.02
CA TYR A 209 -12.67 -6.64 2.20
C TYR A 209 -11.98 -6.91 0.86
N ALA A 210 -10.76 -6.45 0.73
CA ALA A 210 -9.93 -6.68 -0.43
C ALA A 210 -8.45 -6.61 -0.08
N THR A 211 -7.62 -7.23 -0.93
CA THR A 211 -6.16 -7.16 -0.79
C THR A 211 -5.65 -5.75 -1.08
N VAL A 212 -4.41 -5.48 -0.65
CA VAL A 212 -3.70 -4.22 -0.98
C VAL A 212 -3.72 -3.99 -2.49
N GLY A 213 -3.47 -5.05 -3.28
CA GLY A 213 -3.43 -4.97 -4.74
C GLY A 213 -4.70 -4.44 -5.40
N LEU A 214 -5.89 -4.68 -4.81
CA LEU A 214 -7.13 -4.09 -5.32
C LEU A 214 -7.30 -2.61 -4.90
N ARG A 215 -6.68 -2.18 -3.82
CA ARG A 215 -6.91 -0.89 -3.17
C ARG A 215 -5.81 0.14 -3.38
N THR A 216 -4.77 -0.21 -4.15
CA THR A 216 -3.64 0.69 -4.44
C THR A 216 -3.46 0.83 -5.94
N ALA A 217 -3.38 2.05 -6.43
CA ALA A 217 -3.16 2.34 -7.86
C ALA A 217 -1.81 1.78 -8.32
N GLY A 218 -1.80 1.17 -9.51
CA GLY A 218 -0.58 0.64 -10.13
C GLY A 218 -0.07 -0.70 -9.57
N SER A 219 -0.87 -1.44 -8.83
CA SER A 219 -0.52 -2.72 -8.20
C SER A 219 -0.43 -3.93 -9.15
N GLY A 220 -0.81 -3.78 -10.41
CA GLY A 220 -0.91 -4.87 -11.41
C GLY A 220 -2.26 -5.61 -11.42
N LEU A 221 -3.13 -5.37 -10.45
CA LEU A 221 -4.56 -5.71 -10.51
C LEU A 221 -5.33 -4.52 -11.10
N HIS A 222 -6.56 -4.77 -11.55
CA HIS A 222 -7.46 -3.67 -11.89
C HIS A 222 -7.96 -3.04 -10.59
N GLU A 223 -7.30 -1.95 -10.18
CA GLU A 223 -7.56 -1.30 -8.90
C GLU A 223 -8.99 -0.75 -8.79
N GLN A 224 -9.52 -0.74 -7.58
CA GLN A 224 -10.79 -0.14 -7.22
C GLN A 224 -10.59 0.89 -6.11
N LEU A 225 -10.55 2.16 -6.50
CA LEU A 225 -10.50 3.31 -5.59
C LEU A 225 -11.85 4.01 -5.57
N TYR A 226 -12.17 4.63 -4.44
CA TYR A 226 -13.45 5.30 -4.20
C TYR A 226 -13.26 6.81 -4.14
N GLU A 227 -13.77 7.53 -5.15
CA GLU A 227 -13.66 8.98 -5.22
C GLU A 227 -14.23 9.68 -3.99
N GLY A 228 -13.43 10.56 -3.38
CA GLY A 228 -13.77 11.25 -2.14
C GLY A 228 -13.52 10.44 -0.87
N TYR A 229 -13.33 9.11 -0.95
CA TYR A 229 -13.16 8.24 0.22
C TYR A 229 -11.80 7.57 0.30
N SER A 230 -11.19 7.19 -0.83
CA SER A 230 -9.82 6.68 -0.85
C SER A 230 -8.82 7.75 -0.44
N ALA A 231 -7.91 7.39 0.46
CA ALA A 231 -6.90 8.29 0.98
C ALA A 231 -5.81 8.62 -0.06
N PRO A 232 -5.11 9.76 0.05
CA PRO A 232 -4.08 10.19 -0.90
C PRO A 232 -3.03 9.14 -1.21
N GLU A 233 -2.54 8.43 -0.19
CA GLU A 233 -1.52 7.40 -0.30
C GLU A 233 -1.94 6.19 -1.14
N GLN A 234 -3.23 5.94 -1.32
CA GLN A 234 -3.72 4.85 -2.17
C GLN A 234 -3.57 5.12 -3.68
N TYR A 235 -3.28 6.37 -4.05
CA TYR A 235 -3.07 6.77 -5.45
C TYR A 235 -1.62 6.62 -5.92
N SER A 236 -0.74 6.06 -5.09
CA SER A 236 0.68 5.88 -5.40
C SER A 236 1.23 4.60 -4.76
N THR A 237 1.99 3.80 -5.50
CA THR A 237 2.72 2.65 -4.95
C THR A 237 3.97 3.06 -4.16
N ALA A 238 4.39 4.33 -4.25
CA ALA A 238 5.52 4.87 -3.50
C ALA A 238 5.15 5.32 -2.08
N GLU A 239 3.86 5.44 -1.78
CA GLU A 239 3.34 5.85 -0.49
C GLU A 239 2.99 4.62 0.36
N PHE A 240 3.32 4.66 1.65
CA PHE A 240 2.94 3.58 2.56
C PHE A 240 1.52 3.79 3.08
N GLU A 241 0.71 2.74 2.99
CA GLU A 241 -0.62 2.68 3.57
C GLU A 241 -0.56 2.14 5.00
N GLY A 242 -1.41 2.65 5.86
CA GLY A 242 -1.44 2.28 7.26
C GLY A 242 -2.81 2.48 7.89
N ARG A 243 -2.87 2.44 9.22
CA ARG A 243 -4.12 2.69 9.96
C ARG A 243 -4.73 4.04 9.62
N TYR A 244 -3.89 5.05 9.41
CA TYR A 244 -4.28 6.40 9.02
C TYR A 244 -5.00 6.49 7.65
N THR A 245 -4.87 5.46 6.80
CA THR A 245 -5.62 5.33 5.54
C THR A 245 -7.11 5.11 5.81
N ASP A 246 -7.44 4.19 6.73
CA ASP A 246 -8.82 3.95 7.13
C ASP A 246 -9.41 5.12 7.91
N GLU A 247 -8.61 5.84 8.69
CA GLU A 247 -9.04 7.03 9.42
C GLU A 247 -9.46 8.16 8.50
N TYR A 248 -8.71 8.38 7.40
CA TYR A 248 -9.14 9.30 6.35
C TYR A 248 -10.48 8.89 5.76
N SER A 249 -10.64 7.63 5.40
CA SER A 249 -11.86 7.10 4.79
C SER A 249 -13.06 7.18 5.74
N LEU A 250 -12.88 6.88 7.04
CA LEU A 250 -13.92 7.05 8.06
C LEU A 250 -14.33 8.53 8.22
N ALA A 251 -13.35 9.44 8.24
CA ALA A 251 -13.62 10.88 8.29
C ALA A 251 -14.36 11.35 7.03
N ALA A 252 -14.05 10.78 5.86
CA ALA A 252 -14.71 11.09 4.60
C ALA A 252 -16.17 10.60 4.57
N VAL A 253 -16.44 9.39 5.07
CA VAL A 253 -17.81 8.87 5.22
C VAL A 253 -18.61 9.76 6.20
N PHE A 254 -18.00 10.08 7.35
CA PHE A 254 -18.66 10.96 8.32
C PHE A 254 -18.93 12.35 7.74
N TYR A 255 -17.99 12.91 6.99
CA TYR A 255 -18.18 14.17 6.27
C TYR A 255 -19.36 14.08 5.31
N ARG A 256 -19.48 13.01 4.52
CA ARG A 256 -20.61 12.78 3.61
C ARG A 256 -21.95 12.78 4.34
N MET A 257 -22.02 12.12 5.49
CA MET A 257 -23.24 12.03 6.29
C MET A 257 -23.66 13.40 6.85
N VAL A 258 -22.73 14.17 7.40
CA VAL A 258 -23.07 15.44 8.07
C VAL A 258 -23.07 16.65 7.14
N CYS A 259 -22.47 16.58 5.96
CA CYS A 259 -22.44 17.64 4.96
C CYS A 259 -23.40 17.41 3.79
N GLY A 260 -23.94 16.19 3.62
CA GLY A 260 -24.82 15.84 2.51
C GLY A 260 -24.09 15.61 1.17
N GLN A 261 -22.78 15.82 1.12
CA GLN A 261 -21.93 15.62 -0.05
C GLN A 261 -20.59 14.99 0.34
N ALA A 262 -19.96 14.24 -0.58
CA ALA A 262 -18.63 13.69 -0.37
C ALA A 262 -17.57 14.80 -0.31
N PRO A 263 -16.41 14.54 0.34
CA PRO A 263 -15.24 15.41 0.19
C PRO A 263 -14.76 15.45 -1.26
N VAL A 264 -13.98 16.47 -1.62
CA VAL A 264 -13.27 16.52 -2.91
C VAL A 264 -12.32 15.31 -3.00
N PRO A 265 -12.29 14.58 -4.14
CA PRO A 265 -11.42 13.42 -4.30
C PRO A 265 -9.96 13.73 -4.01
N ALA A 266 -9.28 12.82 -3.29
CA ALA A 266 -7.89 13.01 -2.86
C ALA A 266 -6.94 13.28 -4.04
N ALA A 267 -7.13 12.60 -5.16
CA ALA A 267 -6.34 12.83 -6.38
C ALA A 267 -6.39 14.29 -6.87
N GLN A 268 -7.54 14.95 -6.76
CA GLN A 268 -7.68 16.37 -7.09
C GLN A 268 -7.05 17.26 -6.01
N ARG A 269 -7.20 16.90 -4.74
CA ARG A 269 -6.68 17.66 -3.61
C ARG A 269 -5.16 17.66 -3.53
N ILE A 270 -4.49 16.58 -3.98
CA ILE A 270 -3.02 16.51 -4.08
C ILE A 270 -2.49 17.63 -5.00
N VAL A 271 -3.20 17.94 -6.08
CA VAL A 271 -2.84 19.02 -7.01
C VAL A 271 -3.14 20.40 -6.42
N ALA A 272 -4.35 20.57 -5.86
CA ALA A 272 -4.78 21.81 -5.21
C ALA A 272 -5.85 21.48 -4.16
N ASP A 273 -5.53 21.62 -2.88
CA ASP A 273 -6.47 21.31 -1.81
C ASP A 273 -7.59 22.34 -1.74
N SER A 274 -8.72 22.01 -2.35
CA SER A 274 -9.93 22.81 -2.41
C SER A 274 -11.08 22.25 -1.56
N ASN A 275 -10.79 21.28 -0.66
CA ASN A 275 -11.85 20.66 0.14
C ASN A 275 -12.48 21.67 1.11
N PRO A 276 -13.79 21.96 1.01
CA PRO A 276 -14.42 22.93 1.87
C PRO A 276 -14.51 22.42 3.32
N ARG A 277 -14.35 23.32 4.28
CA ARG A 277 -14.55 22.97 5.69
C ARG A 277 -15.99 22.54 5.94
N ALA A 278 -16.21 21.48 6.70
CA ALA A 278 -17.54 20.96 6.98
C ALA A 278 -18.51 22.05 7.52
N LYS A 279 -18.03 22.96 8.38
CA LYS A 279 -18.81 24.09 8.91
C LYS A 279 -19.24 25.09 7.83
N SER A 280 -18.47 25.27 6.76
CA SER A 280 -18.86 26.15 5.64
C SER A 280 -19.90 25.51 4.72
N VAL A 281 -19.92 24.16 4.65
CA VAL A 281 -20.91 23.39 3.89
C VAL A 281 -22.23 23.28 4.68
N ASN A 282 -22.13 22.89 5.94
CA ASN A 282 -23.27 22.80 6.85
C ASN A 282 -23.08 23.74 8.04
N GLY A 283 -23.69 24.93 7.96
CA GLY A 283 -23.62 25.96 8.98
C GLY A 283 -24.18 25.57 10.35
N SER A 284 -24.95 24.47 10.46
CA SER A 284 -25.51 23.99 11.73
C SER A 284 -24.50 23.12 12.51
N LEU A 285 -23.43 22.62 11.87
CA LEU A 285 -22.45 21.74 12.53
C LEU A 285 -21.75 22.44 13.70
N PRO A 286 -21.51 21.72 14.82
CA PRO A 286 -20.64 22.20 15.88
C PRO A 286 -19.20 22.44 15.34
N LEU A 287 -18.55 23.50 15.82
CA LEU A 287 -17.20 23.85 15.34
C LEU A 287 -16.19 22.72 15.57
N TYR A 288 -16.28 22.04 16.71
CA TYR A 288 -15.36 20.94 17.04
C TYR A 288 -15.46 19.79 16.04
N VAL A 289 -16.65 19.40 15.57
CA VAL A 289 -16.83 18.37 14.54
C VAL A 289 -16.14 18.78 13.24
N SER A 290 -16.31 20.04 12.81
CA SER A 290 -15.62 20.56 11.61
C SER A 290 -14.09 20.55 11.76
N GLN A 291 -13.57 20.81 12.96
CA GLN A 291 -12.14 20.72 13.25
C GLN A 291 -11.63 19.28 13.17
N VAL A 292 -12.36 18.33 13.76
CA VAL A 292 -11.99 16.89 13.68
C VAL A 292 -11.96 16.40 12.24
N LEU A 293 -12.99 16.74 11.45
CA LEU A 293 -13.04 16.38 10.03
C LEU A 293 -11.90 17.02 9.23
N GLN A 294 -11.52 18.26 9.56
CA GLN A 294 -10.35 18.89 8.95
C GLN A 294 -9.04 18.15 9.28
N LEU A 295 -8.90 17.64 10.51
CA LEU A 295 -7.74 16.85 10.92
C LEU A 295 -7.73 15.46 10.28
N GLY A 296 -8.86 14.76 10.27
CA GLY A 296 -8.98 13.43 9.67
C GLY A 296 -8.78 13.41 8.15
N LEU A 297 -9.15 14.51 7.47
CA LEU A 297 -9.03 14.64 6.01
C LEU A 297 -7.75 15.33 5.54
N ARG A 298 -6.71 15.46 6.37
CA ARG A 298 -5.42 16.01 5.92
C ARG A 298 -4.78 15.10 4.88
N LEU A 299 -4.10 15.69 3.90
CA LEU A 299 -3.45 14.95 2.83
C LEU A 299 -2.25 14.13 3.35
N ARG A 300 -1.44 14.73 4.24
CA ARG A 300 -0.28 14.05 4.83
C ARG A 300 -0.70 13.13 5.96
N PRO A 301 -0.38 11.81 5.89
CA PRO A 301 -0.76 10.84 6.91
C PRO A 301 -0.35 11.20 8.33
N MET A 302 0.87 11.71 8.52
CA MET A 302 1.41 12.05 9.84
C MET A 302 0.75 13.25 10.52
N GLU A 303 -0.02 14.03 9.76
CA GLU A 303 -0.77 15.18 10.28
C GLU A 303 -2.20 14.83 10.68
N ARG A 304 -2.65 13.60 10.38
CA ARG A 304 -4.00 13.09 10.72
C ARG A 304 -4.07 12.63 12.17
N ILE A 305 -5.27 12.43 12.62
CA ILE A 305 -5.56 11.64 13.82
C ILE A 305 -5.04 10.22 13.57
N GLN A 306 -4.31 9.62 14.50
CA GLN A 306 -3.51 8.42 14.24
C GLN A 306 -4.20 7.10 14.60
N THR A 307 -5.36 7.14 15.25
CA THR A 307 -6.09 5.92 15.62
C THR A 307 -7.60 6.10 15.52
N VAL A 308 -8.27 5.04 15.06
CA VAL A 308 -9.74 5.02 14.94
C VAL A 308 -10.47 5.33 16.25
N PRO A 309 -10.04 4.80 17.43
CA PRO A 309 -10.66 5.20 18.69
C PRO A 309 -10.52 6.70 19.00
N GLN A 310 -9.35 7.31 18.69
CA GLN A 310 -9.17 8.77 18.86
C GLN A 310 -10.10 9.57 17.93
N LEU A 311 -10.25 9.14 16.67
CA LEU A 311 -11.17 9.79 15.73
C LEU A 311 -12.60 9.72 16.23
N TYR A 312 -13.08 8.54 16.65
CA TYR A 312 -14.42 8.36 17.18
C TYR A 312 -14.67 9.22 18.43
N GLN A 313 -13.72 9.21 19.37
CA GLN A 313 -13.81 9.98 20.61
C GLN A 313 -13.81 11.48 20.34
N ALA A 314 -13.03 11.95 19.37
CA ALA A 314 -13.00 13.35 18.96
C ALA A 314 -14.32 13.80 18.29
N LEU A 315 -14.93 12.93 17.47
CA LEU A 315 -16.24 13.19 16.87
C LEU A 315 -17.38 13.24 17.90
N SER A 316 -17.23 12.51 19.01
CA SER A 316 -18.26 12.36 20.06
C SER A 316 -18.10 13.32 21.23
N SER A 317 -16.91 13.94 21.43
CA SER A 317 -16.63 14.79 22.61
C SER A 317 -15.90 16.07 22.23
N LYS A 318 -16.53 17.20 22.56
CA LYS A 318 -15.96 18.54 22.39
C LYS A 318 -14.71 18.75 23.26
N GLU A 319 -14.74 18.22 24.48
CA GLU A 319 -13.66 18.36 25.47
C GLU A 319 -12.42 17.61 24.97
N TYR A 320 -12.61 16.37 24.48
CA TYR A 320 -11.53 15.56 23.91
C TYR A 320 -10.93 16.24 22.66
N THR A 321 -11.76 16.79 21.79
CA THR A 321 -11.29 17.53 20.61
C THR A 321 -10.46 18.74 21.00
N ALA A 322 -10.82 19.47 22.04
CA ALA A 322 -10.07 20.61 22.51
C ALA A 322 -8.67 20.21 23.05
N GLU A 323 -8.56 19.05 23.70
CA GLU A 323 -7.28 18.50 24.14
C GLU A 323 -6.43 18.01 22.97
N LEU A 324 -7.03 17.22 22.06
CA LEU A 324 -6.36 16.70 20.88
C LEU A 324 -5.78 17.81 19.99
N THR A 325 -6.53 18.88 19.75
CA THR A 325 -6.07 20.01 18.94
C THR A 325 -4.93 20.80 19.59
N ARG A 326 -4.77 20.76 20.91
CA ARG A 326 -3.61 21.36 21.61
C ARG A 326 -2.34 20.54 21.43
N THR A 327 -2.47 19.20 21.34
CA THR A 327 -1.34 18.27 21.19
C THR A 327 -0.89 18.13 19.74
N MET A 328 -1.81 18.21 18.80
CA MET A 328 -1.50 18.24 17.37
C MET A 328 -1.05 19.66 17.00
N LYS A 329 0.27 19.86 16.82
CA LYS A 329 0.83 21.17 16.43
C LYS A 329 0.06 21.75 15.25
N PRO A 330 -0.42 23.01 15.31
CA PRO A 330 -1.03 23.65 14.15
C PRO A 330 0.04 23.75 13.04
N GLU A 331 -0.39 23.52 11.80
CA GLU A 331 0.41 23.94 10.64
C GLU A 331 0.81 25.39 10.85
N THR A 332 2.09 25.67 10.86
CA THR A 332 2.57 27.02 10.68
C THR A 332 2.01 27.46 9.33
N PRO A 333 1.18 28.50 9.25
CA PRO A 333 0.68 28.97 7.96
C PRO A 333 1.92 29.19 7.08
N VAL A 334 1.95 28.55 5.91
CA VAL A 334 2.93 28.88 4.88
C VAL A 334 2.74 30.36 4.63
N ARG A 335 3.63 31.16 5.22
CA ARG A 335 3.74 32.58 4.92
C ARG A 335 3.97 32.63 3.43
N THR A 336 2.94 32.95 2.64
CA THR A 336 3.14 33.46 1.30
C THR A 336 4.26 34.46 1.41
N ALA A 337 5.40 34.14 0.84
CA ALA A 337 6.56 35.00 0.83
C ALA A 337 6.13 36.34 0.21
N GLN A 338 5.85 37.34 1.05
CA GLN A 338 5.96 38.70 0.58
C GLN A 338 7.42 38.87 0.14
N PRO A 339 7.67 39.48 -1.02
CA PRO A 339 9.04 39.74 -1.42
C PRO A 339 9.72 40.53 -0.30
N GLU A 340 10.67 39.89 0.36
CA GLU A 340 11.53 40.57 1.32
C GLU A 340 12.24 41.71 0.58
N PRO A 341 12.34 42.92 1.20
CA PRO A 341 13.19 43.95 0.66
C PRO A 341 14.63 43.41 0.65
N GLU A 342 15.31 43.55 -0.47
CA GLU A 342 16.67 43.10 -0.71
C GLU A 342 17.60 43.45 0.50
N ARG A 343 17.83 42.46 1.34
CA ARG A 343 18.88 42.51 2.35
C ARG A 343 20.18 42.32 1.60
N LYS A 344 20.96 43.38 1.46
CA LYS A 344 22.32 43.30 0.96
C LYS A 344 23.09 42.30 1.81
N GLU A 345 23.24 41.09 1.32
CA GLU A 345 24.13 40.10 1.89
C GLU A 345 25.54 40.68 1.82
N HIS A 346 26.15 40.92 2.97
CA HIS A 346 27.59 41.07 3.06
C HIS A 346 28.19 39.73 2.61
N LEU A 347 28.53 39.62 1.33
CA LEU A 347 29.44 38.59 0.85
C LEU A 347 30.74 38.72 1.69
N LEU A 348 30.87 37.85 2.67
CA LEU A 348 32.16 37.55 3.26
C LEU A 348 33.04 37.10 2.11
N SER A 349 34.01 37.94 1.75
CA SER A 349 34.72 37.84 0.48
C SER A 349 35.35 36.46 0.37
N LEU A 350 35.20 35.80 -0.76
CA LEU A 350 35.85 34.54 -1.14
C LEU A 350 37.33 34.53 -0.77
N LYS A 351 37.96 35.70 -0.69
CA LYS A 351 39.33 35.93 -0.21
C LYS A 351 39.53 35.60 1.26
N ALA A 352 38.54 35.84 2.16
CA ALA A 352 38.64 35.47 3.58
C ALA A 352 38.54 33.96 3.78
N LEU A 353 37.69 33.26 2.97
CA LEU A 353 37.58 31.80 2.98
C LEU A 353 38.86 31.14 2.46
N LEU A 354 39.45 31.65 1.37
CA LEU A 354 40.71 31.17 0.82
C LEU A 354 41.87 31.39 1.78
N ALA A 355 41.94 32.54 2.49
CA ALA A 355 42.96 32.80 3.51
C ALA A 355 42.85 31.80 4.69
N GLY A 356 41.62 31.44 5.12
CA GLY A 356 41.41 30.42 6.16
C GLY A 356 41.89 29.03 5.75
N ILE A 357 41.66 28.62 4.49
CA ILE A 357 42.13 27.35 3.97
C ILE A 357 43.64 27.28 3.86
N VAL A 358 44.32 28.39 3.45
CA VAL A 358 45.78 28.43 3.36
C VAL A 358 46.42 28.34 4.75
N ILE A 359 45.84 28.97 5.77
CA ILE A 359 46.31 28.86 7.17
C ILE A 359 46.16 27.43 7.70
N LEU A 360 45.02 26.78 7.45
CA LEU A 360 44.82 25.38 7.86
C LEU A 360 45.77 24.41 7.18
N LEU A 361 46.05 24.59 5.89
CA LEU A 361 47.02 23.78 5.15
C LEU A 361 48.46 23.99 5.67
N SER A 362 48.84 25.21 5.99
CA SER A 362 50.17 25.48 6.54
C SER A 362 50.37 24.88 7.95
N ILE A 363 49.34 24.87 8.79
CA ILE A 363 49.38 24.21 10.10
C ILE A 363 49.49 22.67 9.92
N LEU A 364 48.77 22.09 8.96
CA LEU A 364 48.86 20.67 8.68
C LEU A 364 50.25 20.27 8.20
N ILE A 365 50.88 21.06 7.33
CA ILE A 365 52.26 20.84 6.85
C ILE A 365 53.28 20.92 8.00
N LEU A 366 53.11 21.89 8.92
CA LEU A 366 53.99 21.98 10.10
C LEU A 366 53.82 20.80 11.06
N LEU A 367 52.62 20.30 11.25
CA LEU A 367 52.37 19.12 12.08
C LEU A 367 52.93 17.83 11.46
N THR A 368 52.87 17.69 10.14
CA THR A 368 53.48 16.52 9.44
C THR A 368 54.99 16.60 9.47
N LEU A 369 55.60 17.77 9.29
CA LEU A 369 57.03 17.97 9.42
C LEU A 369 57.53 17.65 10.84
N TRP A 370 56.79 18.05 11.87
CA TRP A 370 57.11 17.73 13.26
C TRP A 370 57.02 16.23 13.52
N SER A 371 55.97 15.54 12.97
CA SER A 371 55.82 14.08 13.09
C SER A 371 57.01 13.34 12.48
N VAL A 372 57.47 13.74 11.30
CA VAL A 372 58.62 13.12 10.62
C VAL A 372 59.91 13.43 11.38
N LEU A 373 60.08 14.61 11.91
CA LEU A 373 61.29 14.97 12.64
C LEU A 373 61.38 14.27 14.01
N SER A 374 60.23 14.02 14.67
CA SER A 374 60.18 13.31 15.95
C SER A 374 60.47 11.81 15.83
N GLN A 375 60.27 11.23 14.67
CA GLN A 375 60.58 9.80 14.40
C GLN A 375 62.08 9.53 14.22
N HIS A 376 62.92 10.56 14.00
CA HIS A 376 64.38 10.38 13.79
C HIS A 376 65.25 10.47 15.05
N ILE A 377 64.67 10.69 16.24
CA ILE A 377 65.45 10.97 17.47
C ILE A 377 65.51 9.80 18.46
N HIS A 378 64.78 8.70 18.25
CA HIS A 378 64.84 7.57 19.19
C HIS A 378 65.04 6.21 18.49
N GLN A 379 66.29 5.81 18.27
CA GLN A 379 66.72 4.41 18.30
C GLN A 379 67.74 4.24 19.45
N PRO A 380 67.58 3.21 20.27
CA PRO A 380 68.75 2.44 20.70
C PRO A 380 68.64 0.95 20.37
N ALA A 381 69.85 0.45 20.21
CA ALA A 381 70.24 -0.83 19.64
C ALA A 381 69.88 -2.08 20.45
N ALA A 382 70.00 -3.17 19.73
CA ALA A 382 69.77 -4.56 20.07
C ALA A 382 70.62 -5.10 21.23
N SER A 383 70.09 -6.14 21.92
CA SER A 383 70.91 -7.29 22.35
C SER A 383 70.06 -8.55 22.50
N ALA A 384 70.59 -9.64 21.95
CA ALA A 384 70.05 -10.97 21.93
C ALA A 384 70.29 -11.71 23.26
N ALA A 385 69.42 -12.63 23.61
CA ALA A 385 69.79 -13.94 24.18
C ALA A 385 68.59 -14.90 24.24
N GLU A 386 68.89 -16.11 23.83
CA GLU A 386 68.16 -17.38 23.77
C GLU A 386 67.61 -17.86 25.10
N SER A 387 66.41 -18.50 25.10
CA SER A 387 66.21 -19.88 25.65
C SER A 387 64.73 -20.30 25.58
N GLU A 388 64.45 -21.41 24.91
CA GLU A 388 63.29 -22.30 25.05
C GLU A 388 63.47 -23.20 26.31
N PRO A 389 62.48 -24.05 26.70
CA PRO A 389 61.04 -24.13 26.43
C PRO A 389 60.17 -24.31 27.69
N ALA A 390 58.87 -24.13 27.59
CA ALA A 390 57.86 -24.94 28.30
C ALA A 390 56.45 -24.66 27.77
N SER A 391 55.82 -25.74 27.33
CA SER A 391 54.43 -25.91 26.96
C SER A 391 53.46 -25.36 28.01
N SER A 392 52.59 -24.47 27.59
CA SER A 392 51.27 -24.30 28.15
C SER A 392 50.34 -23.84 27.05
N GLU A 393 49.31 -24.63 26.81
CA GLU A 393 48.21 -24.30 25.90
C GLU A 393 47.62 -22.96 26.28
N VAL A 394 47.93 -21.93 25.49
CA VAL A 394 47.20 -20.66 25.54
C VAL A 394 45.94 -20.86 24.74
N MET A 395 44.80 -20.91 25.42
CA MET A 395 43.48 -20.74 24.79
C MET A 395 43.52 -19.44 24.00
N VAL A 396 43.66 -19.56 22.68
CA VAL A 396 43.44 -18.41 21.77
C VAL A 396 41.98 -18.07 21.84
N PRO A 397 41.58 -16.81 22.12
CA PRO A 397 40.18 -16.42 22.05
C PRO A 397 39.65 -16.74 20.67
N GLN A 398 38.67 -17.59 20.59
CA GLN A 398 37.96 -17.88 19.34
C GLN A 398 37.09 -16.67 19.04
N ASN A 399 37.50 -15.83 18.09
CA ASN A 399 36.71 -14.68 17.64
C ASN A 399 35.66 -15.22 16.66
N LEU A 400 34.39 -15.17 17.09
CA LEU A 400 33.24 -15.45 16.26
C LEU A 400 32.96 -14.24 15.38
N VAL A 401 32.70 -14.46 14.09
CA VAL A 401 32.33 -13.42 13.13
C VAL A 401 30.98 -12.82 13.53
N PRO A 402 30.88 -11.51 13.75
CA PRO A 402 29.61 -10.86 13.99
C PRO A 402 28.66 -10.94 12.79
N ASN A 403 27.36 -10.80 13.03
CA ASN A 403 26.40 -10.63 11.94
C ASN A 403 26.40 -9.18 11.48
N PHE A 404 26.95 -8.93 10.29
CA PHE A 404 26.98 -7.61 9.65
C PHE A 404 25.80 -7.37 8.70
N ILE A 405 25.07 -8.42 8.29
CA ILE A 405 23.93 -8.28 7.37
C ILE A 405 22.86 -7.39 8.00
N GLY A 406 22.41 -6.38 7.24
CA GLY A 406 21.47 -5.38 7.69
C GLY A 406 22.08 -4.13 8.34
N MET A 407 23.38 -4.16 8.66
CA MET A 407 24.09 -2.99 9.21
C MET A 407 24.50 -2.02 8.10
N ASP A 408 24.62 -0.75 8.45
CA ASP A 408 25.22 0.25 7.57
C ASP A 408 26.75 0.03 7.52
N TYR A 409 27.30 -0.06 6.30
CA TYR A 409 28.72 -0.34 6.11
C TYR A 409 29.62 0.77 6.71
N THR A 410 29.19 2.04 6.67
CA THR A 410 29.94 3.15 7.25
C THR A 410 30.09 2.99 8.76
N GLN A 411 29.08 2.45 9.44
CA GLN A 411 29.16 2.16 10.88
C GLN A 411 30.13 1.01 11.15
N VAL A 412 30.14 -0.04 10.33
CA VAL A 412 31.07 -1.19 10.46
C VAL A 412 32.50 -0.74 10.19
N GLN A 413 32.73 0.05 9.14
CA GLN A 413 34.06 0.56 8.77
C GLN A 413 34.65 1.51 9.83
N ASN A 414 33.83 2.30 10.50
CA ASN A 414 34.25 3.25 11.53
C ASN A 414 34.39 2.61 12.92
N ASN A 415 33.94 1.36 13.09
CA ASN A 415 34.06 0.67 14.36
C ASN A 415 35.48 0.08 14.52
N ARG A 416 36.25 0.65 15.46
CA ARG A 416 37.65 0.25 15.75
C ARG A 416 37.76 -1.20 16.23
N GLU A 417 36.76 -1.74 16.88
CA GLU A 417 36.76 -3.12 17.34
C GLU A 417 36.74 -4.08 16.13
N TYR A 418 35.87 -3.84 15.16
CA TYR A 418 35.79 -4.67 13.96
C TYR A 418 37.01 -4.50 13.05
N THR A 419 37.47 -3.27 12.80
CA THR A 419 38.58 -2.98 11.92
C THR A 419 39.95 -3.38 12.49
N SER A 420 40.06 -3.56 13.82
CA SER A 420 41.27 -4.12 14.44
C SER A 420 41.32 -5.66 14.38
N MET A 421 40.17 -6.32 14.25
CA MET A 421 40.08 -7.78 14.24
C MET A 421 39.99 -8.39 12.84
N TYR A 422 39.33 -7.69 11.90
CA TYR A 422 39.06 -8.23 10.56
C TYR A 422 39.51 -7.28 9.45
N LEU A 423 39.87 -7.84 8.30
CA LEU A 423 40.02 -7.11 7.05
C LEU A 423 38.71 -7.22 6.28
N PHE A 424 38.19 -6.12 5.74
CA PHE A 424 36.97 -6.13 4.94
C PHE A 424 37.31 -6.00 3.46
N TYR A 425 36.82 -6.95 2.66
CA TYR A 425 36.77 -6.86 1.20
C TYR A 425 35.32 -6.55 0.80
N VAL A 426 35.10 -5.40 0.16
CA VAL A 426 33.75 -4.91 -0.12
C VAL A 426 33.49 -4.91 -1.61
N THR A 427 32.36 -5.47 -1.99
CA THR A 427 31.76 -5.35 -3.33
C THR A 427 30.41 -4.66 -3.21
N GLU A 428 29.97 -4.02 -4.28
CA GLU A 428 28.69 -3.30 -4.28
C GLU A 428 27.77 -3.88 -5.34
N GLU A 429 26.50 -4.12 -4.99
CA GLU A 429 25.46 -4.62 -5.87
C GLU A 429 24.18 -3.80 -5.74
N TYR A 430 23.38 -3.74 -6.80
CA TYR A 430 22.05 -3.14 -6.71
C TYR A 430 21.10 -4.04 -5.93
N SER A 431 20.22 -3.46 -5.14
CA SER A 431 19.22 -4.19 -4.34
C SER A 431 17.93 -3.37 -4.25
N ASP A 432 16.83 -3.98 -4.65
CA ASP A 432 15.50 -3.37 -4.58
C ASP A 432 14.91 -3.47 -3.15
N THR A 433 15.56 -4.23 -2.26
CA THR A 433 15.06 -4.49 -0.90
C THR A 433 15.88 -3.83 0.19
N ALA A 434 17.11 -3.40 -0.10
CA ALA A 434 18.01 -2.80 0.86
C ALA A 434 18.44 -1.40 0.42
N PRO A 435 18.40 -0.40 1.31
CA PRO A 435 18.87 0.95 1.00
C PRO A 435 20.36 0.97 0.68
N ALA A 436 20.80 1.99 -0.06
CA ALA A 436 22.21 2.18 -0.36
C ALA A 436 23.05 2.29 0.93
N GLY A 437 24.20 1.60 0.95
CA GLY A 437 25.10 1.55 2.10
C GLY A 437 24.82 0.41 3.08
N GLN A 438 23.72 -0.32 2.96
CA GLN A 438 23.41 -1.45 3.83
C GLN A 438 24.13 -2.73 3.34
N ILE A 439 24.68 -3.48 4.27
CA ILE A 439 25.30 -4.78 4.00
C ILE A 439 24.20 -5.81 3.74
N ILE A 440 24.23 -6.46 2.56
CA ILE A 440 23.22 -7.43 2.12
C ILE A 440 23.72 -8.87 2.15
N GLN A 441 25.04 -9.07 2.13
CA GLN A 441 25.64 -10.39 2.21
C GLN A 441 27.01 -10.31 2.89
N GLN A 442 27.38 -11.35 3.61
CA GLN A 442 28.71 -11.51 4.20
C GLN A 442 29.24 -12.95 3.99
N GLU A 443 30.55 -13.06 3.83
CA GLU A 443 31.27 -14.35 3.78
C GLU A 443 32.59 -14.20 4.56
N PRO A 444 32.89 -15.03 5.55
CA PRO A 444 32.07 -16.14 6.07
C PRO A 444 30.81 -15.65 6.85
N SER A 445 29.88 -16.60 7.01
CA SER A 445 28.63 -16.33 7.77
C SER A 445 28.91 -15.99 9.23
N ALA A 446 27.97 -15.31 9.86
CA ALA A 446 27.98 -15.03 11.29
C ALA A 446 28.22 -16.30 12.12
N ASP A 447 28.85 -16.15 13.29
CA ASP A 447 29.21 -17.21 14.22
C ASP A 447 30.29 -18.21 13.70
N THR A 448 30.89 -17.93 12.54
CA THR A 448 32.09 -18.67 12.06
C THR A 448 33.29 -18.24 12.88
N VAL A 449 34.17 -19.20 13.20
CA VAL A 449 35.44 -18.92 13.90
C VAL A 449 36.47 -18.41 12.91
N LEU A 450 36.92 -17.17 13.06
CA LEU A 450 38.01 -16.57 12.30
C LEU A 450 39.18 -16.17 13.18
N LYS A 451 40.40 -16.21 12.61
CA LYS A 451 41.60 -15.66 13.24
C LYS A 451 41.66 -14.14 13.03
N ALA A 452 42.26 -13.43 13.97
CA ALA A 452 42.50 -12.00 13.82
C ALA A 452 43.31 -11.71 12.55
N GLY A 453 42.87 -10.73 11.75
CA GLY A 453 43.49 -10.36 10.47
C GLY A 453 43.02 -11.14 9.25
N GLU A 454 42.07 -12.08 9.39
CA GLU A 454 41.43 -12.73 8.25
C GLU A 454 40.40 -11.81 7.60
N THR A 455 40.14 -12.03 6.31
CA THR A 455 39.27 -11.15 5.50
C THR A 455 37.84 -11.65 5.54
N ILE A 456 36.91 -10.71 5.77
CA ILE A 456 35.46 -10.89 5.61
C ILE A 456 35.05 -10.17 4.31
N GLN A 457 34.41 -10.90 3.42
CA GLN A 457 33.82 -10.32 2.22
C GLN A 457 32.41 -9.78 2.59
N LEU A 458 32.15 -8.55 2.20
CA LEU A 458 30.86 -7.89 2.40
C LEU A 458 30.31 -7.43 1.05
N VAL A 459 29.03 -7.68 0.81
CA VAL A 459 28.31 -7.09 -0.32
C VAL A 459 27.45 -5.96 0.23
N VAL A 460 27.65 -4.75 -0.29
CA VAL A 460 26.94 -3.54 0.13
C VAL A 460 25.95 -3.13 -0.95
N SER A 461 24.75 -2.81 -0.56
CA SER A 461 23.69 -2.35 -1.46
C SER A 461 24.04 -0.98 -2.06
N LYS A 462 23.85 -0.82 -3.37
CA LYS A 462 23.78 0.48 -4.08
C LYS A 462 22.40 1.14 -4.01
N GLY A 463 21.42 0.47 -3.38
CA GLY A 463 20.02 0.78 -3.53
C GLY A 463 19.46 0.28 -4.87
N PRO A 464 18.22 0.65 -5.22
CA PRO A 464 17.59 0.24 -6.46
C PRO A 464 18.33 0.79 -7.69
N GLN A 465 18.28 0.04 -8.78
CA GLN A 465 18.86 0.51 -10.04
C GLN A 465 17.98 1.62 -10.63
N MET A 466 18.56 2.80 -10.90
CA MET A 466 17.84 3.97 -11.40
C MET A 466 17.98 4.11 -12.91
N ALA A 467 16.90 4.51 -13.56
CA ALA A 467 16.84 4.92 -14.97
C ALA A 467 16.47 6.41 -15.07
N GLU A 468 16.91 7.08 -16.12
CA GLU A 468 16.52 8.46 -16.42
C GLU A 468 15.32 8.47 -17.38
N MET A 469 14.26 9.20 -17.03
CA MET A 469 13.05 9.33 -17.81
C MET A 469 13.35 10.02 -19.15
N PRO A 470 13.10 9.37 -20.30
CA PRO A 470 13.32 9.98 -21.63
C PRO A 470 12.27 11.04 -21.94
N ASN A 471 12.65 12.00 -22.80
CA ASN A 471 11.67 12.91 -23.37
C ASN A 471 10.96 12.23 -24.54
N ILE A 472 9.74 11.77 -24.30
CA ILE A 472 8.89 11.07 -25.28
C ILE A 472 7.65 11.88 -25.68
N ILE A 473 7.54 13.14 -25.26
CA ILE A 473 6.43 14.02 -25.65
C ILE A 473 6.44 14.21 -27.17
N GLY A 474 5.30 14.03 -27.82
CA GLY A 474 5.15 14.08 -29.27
C GLY A 474 5.55 12.80 -30.01
N PHE A 475 6.10 11.78 -29.35
CA PHE A 475 6.36 10.48 -29.97
C PHE A 475 5.04 9.75 -30.24
N THR A 476 5.03 8.88 -31.25
CA THR A 476 3.93 7.92 -31.42
C THR A 476 3.94 6.91 -30.27
N GLN A 477 2.79 6.33 -29.96
CA GLN A 477 2.67 5.32 -28.88
C GLN A 477 3.74 4.24 -28.97
N ASP A 478 3.92 3.61 -30.14
CA ASP A 478 4.90 2.53 -30.33
C ASP A 478 6.34 2.97 -30.11
N SER A 479 6.67 4.20 -30.53
CA SER A 479 8.02 4.76 -30.33
C SER A 479 8.28 5.10 -28.88
N ALA A 480 7.28 5.61 -28.17
CA ALA A 480 7.36 5.93 -26.76
C ALA A 480 7.53 4.67 -25.90
N VAL A 481 6.77 3.62 -26.19
CA VAL A 481 6.88 2.32 -25.49
C VAL A 481 8.29 1.74 -25.66
N LYS A 482 8.81 1.68 -26.87
CA LYS A 482 10.17 1.18 -27.15
C LYS A 482 11.26 1.99 -26.45
N GLU A 483 11.11 3.31 -26.38
CA GLU A 483 12.09 4.18 -25.72
C GLU A 483 12.10 3.98 -24.19
N LEU A 484 10.93 3.76 -23.58
CA LEU A 484 10.80 3.42 -22.16
C LEU A 484 11.37 2.02 -21.86
N GLU A 485 11.00 1.02 -22.66
CA GLU A 485 11.51 -0.35 -22.53
C GLU A 485 13.04 -0.42 -22.67
N ALA A 486 13.63 0.34 -23.61
CA ALA A 486 15.09 0.41 -23.78
C ALA A 486 15.83 0.92 -22.53
N ARG A 487 15.14 1.61 -21.62
CA ARG A 487 15.65 2.09 -20.33
C ARG A 487 15.21 1.25 -19.15
N GLY A 488 14.55 0.13 -19.42
CA GLY A 488 14.03 -0.77 -18.38
C GLY A 488 12.79 -0.22 -17.66
N LEU A 489 12.07 0.74 -18.28
CA LEU A 489 10.82 1.29 -17.77
C LEU A 489 9.63 0.62 -18.43
N VAL A 490 8.49 0.57 -17.75
CA VAL A 490 7.26 -0.05 -18.27
C VAL A 490 6.28 1.03 -18.69
N ALA A 491 5.74 0.97 -19.90
CA ALA A 491 4.76 1.94 -20.39
C ALA A 491 3.32 1.48 -20.08
N SER A 492 2.50 2.40 -19.53
CA SER A 492 1.05 2.25 -19.40
C SER A 492 0.36 3.37 -20.18
N CYS A 493 -0.28 3.04 -21.31
CA CYS A 493 -0.80 4.03 -22.25
C CYS A 493 -2.30 4.29 -22.05
N PHE A 494 -2.68 5.56 -21.95
CA PHE A 494 -4.05 6.02 -21.83
C PHE A 494 -4.40 7.04 -22.90
N MET A 495 -5.56 6.88 -23.55
CA MET A 495 -6.09 7.85 -24.48
C MET A 495 -6.71 9.03 -23.73
N VAL A 496 -6.36 10.25 -24.15
CA VAL A 496 -6.94 11.48 -23.60
C VAL A 496 -7.56 12.33 -24.71
N VAL A 497 -8.51 13.18 -24.33
CA VAL A 497 -9.14 14.11 -25.29
C VAL A 497 -8.05 14.97 -25.93
N ASN A 498 -8.04 14.99 -27.27
CA ASN A 498 -7.10 15.79 -28.03
C ASN A 498 -7.65 17.22 -28.20
N ASP A 499 -6.94 18.20 -27.66
CA ASP A 499 -7.25 19.63 -27.82
C ASP A 499 -6.73 20.24 -29.13
N GLY A 500 -6.12 19.40 -29.99
CA GLY A 500 -5.53 19.81 -31.26
C GLY A 500 -4.07 20.24 -31.18
N SER A 501 -3.46 20.24 -29.99
CA SER A 501 -2.05 20.61 -29.80
C SER A 501 -1.08 19.54 -30.28
N TYR A 502 -1.52 18.29 -30.39
CA TYR A 502 -0.73 17.14 -30.79
C TYR A 502 -1.43 16.33 -31.90
N ALA A 503 -0.65 15.66 -32.74
CA ALA A 503 -1.21 14.72 -33.69
C ALA A 503 -1.86 13.54 -32.98
N SER A 504 -2.96 13.02 -33.53
CA SER A 504 -3.64 11.83 -33.00
C SER A 504 -2.67 10.64 -32.90
N GLY A 505 -2.72 9.90 -31.81
CA GLY A 505 -1.81 8.78 -31.52
C GLY A 505 -0.45 9.19 -30.96
N CYS A 506 -0.20 10.49 -30.73
CA CYS A 506 1.05 10.98 -30.14
C CYS A 506 0.91 11.23 -28.64
N VAL A 507 2.03 11.10 -27.93
CA VAL A 507 2.14 11.36 -26.49
C VAL A 507 1.97 12.85 -26.20
N VAL A 508 1.03 13.17 -25.34
CA VAL A 508 0.73 14.54 -24.87
C VAL A 508 1.48 14.86 -23.59
N ARG A 509 1.53 13.91 -22.67
CA ARG A 509 2.20 14.04 -21.37
C ARG A 509 2.51 12.67 -20.78
N THR A 510 3.35 12.65 -19.74
CA THR A 510 3.73 11.46 -18.99
C THR A 510 3.52 11.70 -17.49
N SER A 511 3.47 10.64 -16.68
CA SER A 511 3.40 10.75 -15.22
C SER A 511 4.66 11.35 -14.61
N GLU A 512 5.81 11.11 -15.25
CA GLU A 512 7.11 11.60 -14.81
C GLU A 512 7.66 12.62 -15.80
N GLU A 513 8.34 13.65 -15.30
CA GLU A 513 8.98 14.65 -16.17
C GLU A 513 10.25 14.09 -16.84
N PRO A 514 10.53 14.46 -18.08
CA PRO A 514 11.79 14.09 -18.75
C PRO A 514 13.02 14.49 -17.90
N GLY A 515 13.98 13.57 -17.76
CA GLY A 515 15.19 13.76 -16.97
C GLY A 515 15.06 13.35 -15.49
N THR A 516 13.86 13.03 -15.01
CA THR A 516 13.66 12.50 -13.65
C THR A 516 14.32 11.12 -13.52
N LYS A 517 14.99 10.87 -12.39
CA LYS A 517 15.52 9.54 -12.07
C LYS A 517 14.42 8.72 -11.40
N VAL A 518 14.10 7.57 -11.99
CA VAL A 518 13.11 6.61 -11.51
C VAL A 518 13.73 5.23 -11.41
N GLU A 519 13.19 4.36 -10.59
CA GLU A 519 13.68 2.98 -10.47
C GLU A 519 13.42 2.20 -11.76
N VAL A 520 14.35 1.34 -12.14
CA VAL A 520 14.17 0.39 -13.26
C VAL A 520 12.97 -0.51 -12.93
N GLY A 521 12.08 -0.69 -13.92
CA GLY A 521 10.80 -1.39 -13.73
C GLY A 521 9.63 -0.48 -13.36
N THR A 522 9.86 0.82 -13.10
CA THR A 522 8.78 1.78 -12.84
C THR A 522 7.81 1.86 -14.00
N VAL A 523 6.51 1.83 -13.70
CA VAL A 523 5.43 1.99 -14.69
C VAL A 523 5.21 3.47 -14.95
N ILE A 524 5.50 3.90 -16.18
CA ILE A 524 5.28 5.27 -16.66
C ILE A 524 3.91 5.35 -17.32
N THR A 525 3.04 6.19 -16.81
CA THR A 525 1.77 6.49 -17.47
C THR A 525 1.99 7.45 -18.63
N VAL A 526 1.64 7.00 -19.82
CA VAL A 526 1.78 7.74 -21.08
C VAL A 526 0.40 8.15 -21.59
N TYR A 527 0.15 9.44 -21.67
CA TYR A 527 -1.12 9.97 -22.14
C TYR A 527 -1.03 10.29 -23.62
N ILE A 528 -1.93 9.71 -24.42
CA ILE A 528 -1.91 9.73 -25.88
C ILE A 528 -3.12 10.49 -26.40
N ALA A 529 -2.91 11.42 -27.34
CA ALA A 529 -3.96 12.18 -27.99
C ALA A 529 -4.92 11.25 -28.74
N ALA A 530 -6.20 11.23 -28.38
CA ALA A 530 -7.23 10.48 -29.09
C ALA A 530 -7.52 11.08 -30.46
N ASP A 531 -8.00 10.25 -31.40
CA ASP A 531 -8.53 10.76 -32.68
C ASP A 531 -9.81 11.58 -32.40
N PRO A 532 -9.93 12.83 -32.89
CA PRO A 532 -11.13 13.65 -32.69
C PRO A 532 -12.41 13.04 -33.27
N SER A 533 -12.28 12.10 -34.21
CA SER A 533 -13.42 11.38 -34.79
C SER A 533 -13.90 10.21 -33.91
N VAL A 534 -13.11 9.77 -32.97
CA VAL A 534 -13.50 8.76 -31.98
C VAL A 534 -14.15 9.49 -30.82
N GLN A 535 -15.47 9.51 -30.76
CA GLN A 535 -16.18 9.84 -29.53
C GLN A 535 -15.69 8.86 -28.46
N ILE A 536 -14.90 9.36 -27.49
CA ILE A 536 -14.64 8.64 -26.26
C ILE A 536 -16.01 8.55 -25.58
N LEU A 537 -16.73 7.46 -25.87
CA LEU A 537 -17.86 7.06 -25.05
C LEU A 537 -17.28 6.86 -23.64
N SER A 538 -17.45 7.91 -22.81
CA SER A 538 -17.24 7.77 -21.39
C SER A 538 -18.12 6.62 -20.95
N LEU A 539 -17.53 5.50 -20.61
CA LEU A 539 -18.15 4.42 -19.84
C LEU A 539 -18.39 4.93 -18.40
N ILE A 540 -19.14 6.04 -18.31
CA ILE A 540 -19.81 6.49 -17.12
C ILE A 540 -21.29 6.27 -17.42
N HIS A 541 -21.71 5.04 -17.40
CA HIS A 541 -23.10 4.59 -17.17
C HIS A 541 -23.19 3.10 -17.50
N ILE A 542 -22.87 2.27 -16.53
CA ILE A 542 -23.68 1.09 -16.17
C ILE A 542 -23.35 0.77 -14.70
#